data_bd908d582e140d090f7aabee0dab9ba3
#
_entry.id   bd908d582e140d090f7aabee0dab9ba3
#
_cell.length_a   1.000
_cell.length_b   1.000
_cell.length_c   1.000
_cell.angle_alpha   90.00
_cell.angle_beta   90.00
_cell.angle_gamma   90.00
#
_symmetry.space_group_name_H-M   'P 1'
#
loop_
_entity.id
_entity.type
_entity.pdbx_description
1 polymer ?
#
loop_
_entity_poly.entity_id
_entity_poly.type
_entity_poly.pdbx_seq_one_letter_code
_entity_poly.pdbx_strand_id
1 'polypeptide(L)'
;MKSSRVYLSIGSNIGDRESNIAQAISALEVSEKNYNLDSASFYLTEPLYNQNQEFFINTVVGLDTYLKPFEFLDHIQDIERMLGRKKSIEKNMPRTIDIDILVHGSAIMETKELIIPHPGLINRKFVLIPVSYTHLTLPTN
;
A
#
# COMPACT_ATOMS: atom_id res chain seq x y z
N MET A 1 19.24 12.17 -11.09
CA MET A 1 17.77 12.22 -10.95
C MET A 1 17.41 12.37 -9.48
N LYS A 2 16.39 13.15 -9.20
CA LYS A 2 15.90 13.28 -7.85
C LYS A 2 15.01 12.09 -7.49
N SER A 3 15.16 11.60 -6.29
CA SER A 3 14.26 10.60 -5.76
C SER A 3 13.36 11.22 -4.69
N SER A 4 12.26 10.55 -4.42
CA SER A 4 11.32 10.93 -3.37
C SER A 4 11.09 9.77 -2.46
N ARG A 5 10.88 10.05 -1.17
CA ARG A 5 10.47 9.02 -0.21
C ARG A 5 8.97 8.83 -0.29
N VAL A 6 8.55 7.60 -0.48
CA VAL A 6 7.15 7.24 -0.65
C VAL A 6 6.75 6.28 0.46
N TYR A 7 5.56 6.46 1.00
CA TYR A 7 4.96 5.50 1.92
C TYR A 7 3.69 4.95 1.32
N LEU A 8 3.55 3.63 1.43
CA LEU A 8 2.43 2.89 0.88
C LEU A 8 1.74 2.09 1.97
N SER A 9 0.44 1.92 1.84
CA SER A 9 -0.30 0.90 2.56
C SER A 9 -0.56 -0.24 1.58
N ILE A 10 -0.24 -1.46 1.97
CA ILE A 10 -0.48 -2.65 1.16
C ILE A 10 -1.35 -3.60 1.97
N GLY A 11 -2.46 -4.03 1.38
CA GLY A 11 -3.40 -4.91 2.05
C GLY A 11 -3.90 -6.03 1.15
N SER A 12 -4.37 -7.09 1.79
CA SER A 12 -4.98 -8.23 1.11
C SER A 12 -6.02 -8.86 2.02
N ASN A 13 -7.18 -9.24 1.48
CA ASN A 13 -8.20 -9.93 2.27
C ASN A 13 -8.79 -11.15 1.57
N ILE A 14 -8.08 -11.69 0.59
CA ILE A 14 -8.52 -12.90 -0.09
C ILE A 14 -7.30 -13.78 -0.43
N GLY A 15 -7.48 -15.08 -0.33
CA GLY A 15 -6.42 -16.04 -0.60
C GLY A 15 -5.34 -16.06 0.47
N ASP A 16 -4.12 -16.34 0.08
CA ASP A 16 -2.96 -16.29 0.98
C ASP A 16 -2.52 -14.83 1.11
N ARG A 17 -3.09 -14.15 2.08
CA ARG A 17 -2.93 -12.71 2.26
C ARG A 17 -1.48 -12.29 2.47
N GLU A 18 -0.76 -13.03 3.31
CA GLU A 18 0.64 -12.70 3.59
C GLU A 18 1.52 -12.91 2.36
N SER A 19 1.28 -13.98 1.61
CA SER A 19 2.00 -14.24 0.37
C SER A 19 1.71 -13.18 -0.68
N ASN A 20 0.47 -12.75 -0.78
CA ASN A 20 0.09 -11.69 -1.72
C ASN A 20 0.85 -10.39 -1.43
N ILE A 21 0.94 -10.03 -0.17
CA ILE A 21 1.68 -8.83 0.24
C ILE A 21 3.18 -9.00 -0.02
N ALA A 22 3.73 -10.17 0.30
CA ALA A 22 5.14 -10.44 0.05
C ALA A 22 5.48 -10.35 -1.44
N GLN A 23 4.60 -10.82 -2.31
CA GLN A 23 4.78 -10.72 -3.75
C GLN A 23 4.74 -9.27 -4.23
N ALA A 24 3.86 -8.45 -3.66
CA ALA A 24 3.80 -7.03 -4.00
C ALA A 24 5.08 -6.33 -3.58
N ILE A 25 5.59 -6.62 -2.38
CA ILE A 25 6.84 -6.05 -1.90
C ILE A 25 8.00 -6.47 -2.82
N SER A 26 8.07 -7.73 -3.20
CA SER A 26 9.10 -8.20 -4.13
C SER A 26 9.04 -7.47 -5.47
N ALA A 27 7.84 -7.24 -5.98
CA ALA A 27 7.68 -6.51 -7.24
C ALA A 27 8.18 -5.08 -7.13
N LEU A 28 7.97 -4.45 -5.98
CA LEU A 28 8.52 -3.11 -5.74
C LEU A 28 10.06 -3.14 -5.67
N GLU A 29 10.62 -4.16 -5.04
CA GLU A 29 12.07 -4.26 -4.86
C GLU A 29 12.83 -4.55 -6.14
N VAL A 30 12.26 -5.31 -7.07
CA VAL A 30 12.95 -5.64 -8.33
C VAL A 30 13.00 -4.48 -9.31
N SER A 31 12.22 -3.45 -9.11
CA SER A 31 12.23 -2.28 -9.99
C SER A 31 13.51 -1.47 -9.75
N GLU A 32 14.23 -1.16 -10.82
CA GLU A 32 15.42 -0.32 -10.76
C GLU A 32 15.12 1.12 -10.36
N LYS A 33 13.85 1.52 -10.41
CA LYS A 33 13.43 2.86 -10.05
C LYS A 33 13.24 3.04 -8.54
N ASN A 34 13.18 1.93 -7.79
CA ASN A 34 12.93 1.94 -6.35
C ASN A 34 14.14 1.42 -5.57
N TYR A 35 14.36 1.96 -4.36
CA TYR A 35 15.45 1.50 -3.51
C TYR A 35 15.15 1.85 -2.05
N ASN A 36 15.96 1.36 -1.12
CA ASN A 36 15.82 1.61 0.31
C ASN A 36 14.43 1.26 0.85
N LEU A 37 13.97 0.05 0.55
CA LEU A 37 12.65 -0.39 0.96
C LEU A 37 12.65 -0.87 2.41
N ASP A 38 11.68 -0.39 3.18
CA ASP A 38 11.40 -0.80 4.56
C ASP A 38 9.94 -1.18 4.69
N SER A 39 9.64 -2.16 5.54
CA SER A 39 8.26 -2.51 5.80
C SER A 39 7.99 -2.69 7.29
N ALA A 40 6.79 -2.33 7.71
CA ALA A 40 6.32 -2.56 9.08
C ALA A 40 5.82 -4.00 9.22
N SER A 41 5.57 -4.40 10.47
CA SER A 41 4.92 -5.67 10.75
C SER A 41 3.50 -5.68 10.22
N PHE A 42 3.00 -6.87 9.90
CA PHE A 42 1.63 -7.03 9.45
C PHE A 42 0.64 -6.80 10.60
N TYR A 43 -0.55 -6.33 10.28
CA TYR A 43 -1.65 -6.19 11.22
C TYR A 43 -2.97 -6.37 10.50
N LEU A 44 -4.02 -6.66 11.27
CA LEU A 44 -5.34 -6.94 10.72
C LEU A 44 -6.24 -5.71 10.81
N THR A 45 -7.08 -5.52 9.81
CA THR A 45 -8.14 -4.51 9.85
C THR A 45 -9.44 -5.11 9.32
N GLU A 46 -10.56 -4.65 9.87
CA GLU A 46 -11.86 -5.09 9.43
C GLU A 46 -12.22 -4.46 8.08
N PRO A 47 -12.96 -5.20 7.22
CA PRO A 47 -13.57 -4.59 6.05
C PRO A 47 -14.58 -3.54 6.48
N LEU A 48 -14.51 -2.35 5.89
CA LEU A 48 -15.36 -1.23 6.30
C LEU A 48 -16.83 -1.41 5.92
N TYR A 49 -17.10 -2.06 4.81
CA TYR A 49 -18.44 -2.04 4.23
C TYR A 49 -19.04 -3.42 3.96
N ASN A 50 -18.25 -4.46 3.92
CA ASN A 50 -18.74 -5.81 3.67
C ASN A 50 -18.26 -6.74 4.77
N GLN A 51 -19.10 -6.93 5.78
CA GLN A 51 -18.76 -7.69 6.98
C GLN A 51 -18.62 -9.19 6.72
N ASN A 52 -18.99 -9.66 5.53
CA ASN A 52 -18.85 -11.06 5.16
C ASN A 52 -17.48 -11.38 4.57
N GLN A 53 -16.63 -10.39 4.41
CA GLN A 53 -15.27 -10.59 3.93
C GLN A 53 -14.35 -10.92 5.09
N GLU A 54 -13.25 -11.61 4.78
CA GLU A 54 -12.17 -11.78 5.75
C GLU A 54 -11.51 -10.44 6.05
N PHE A 55 -10.88 -10.36 7.22
CA PHE A 55 -10.12 -9.17 7.60
C PHE A 55 -8.95 -8.98 6.63
N PHE A 56 -8.64 -7.73 6.36
CA PHE A 56 -7.42 -7.40 5.64
C PHE A 56 -6.20 -7.67 6.52
N ILE A 57 -5.17 -8.23 5.92
CA ILE A 57 -3.83 -8.13 6.46
C ILE A 57 -3.19 -6.93 5.76
N ASN A 58 -2.54 -6.07 6.52
CA ASN A 58 -1.97 -4.83 6.02
C ASN A 58 -0.55 -4.66 6.50
N THR A 59 0.23 -3.92 5.72
CA THR A 59 1.53 -3.42 6.14
C THR A 59 1.74 -2.04 5.55
N VAL A 60 2.64 -1.29 6.16
CA VAL A 60 3.10 0.00 5.61
C VAL A 60 4.51 -0.21 5.07
N VAL A 61 4.75 0.26 3.88
CA VAL A 61 6.04 0.14 3.20
C VAL A 61 6.55 1.54 2.87
N GLY A 62 7.81 1.78 3.20
CA GLY A 62 8.51 2.98 2.77
C GLY A 62 9.58 2.63 1.76
N LEU A 63 9.78 3.47 0.78
CA LEU A 63 10.84 3.30 -0.21
C LEU A 63 11.19 4.64 -0.83
N ASP A 64 12.37 4.69 -1.45
CA ASP A 64 12.76 5.81 -2.28
C ASP A 64 12.49 5.43 -3.73
N THR A 65 11.97 6.38 -4.52
CA THR A 65 11.70 6.14 -5.94
C THR A 65 12.10 7.32 -6.79
N TYR A 66 12.55 7.02 -8.01
CA TYR A 66 12.81 8.03 -9.03
C TYR A 66 11.54 8.34 -9.83
N LEU A 67 10.47 7.58 -9.65
CA LEU A 67 9.22 7.80 -10.36
C LEU A 67 8.47 8.99 -9.77
N LYS A 68 7.87 9.80 -10.63
CA LYS A 68 6.99 10.89 -10.22
C LYS A 68 5.64 10.32 -9.76
N PRO A 69 4.80 11.11 -9.07
CA PRO A 69 3.57 10.58 -8.50
C PRO A 69 2.68 9.76 -9.46
N PHE A 70 2.38 10.27 -10.64
CA PHE A 70 1.54 9.53 -11.59
C PHE A 70 2.27 8.33 -12.19
N GLU A 71 3.56 8.43 -12.41
CA GLU A 71 4.36 7.29 -12.86
C GLU A 71 4.38 6.18 -11.81
N PHE A 72 4.48 6.57 -10.54
CA PHE A 72 4.45 5.61 -9.44
C PHE A 72 3.07 4.98 -9.30
N LEU A 73 2.00 5.76 -9.48
CA LEU A 73 0.64 5.23 -9.49
C LEU A 73 0.48 4.16 -10.58
N ASP A 74 0.96 4.42 -11.79
CA ASP A 74 0.92 3.43 -12.86
C ASP A 74 1.69 2.18 -12.49
N HIS A 75 2.84 2.35 -11.85
CA HIS A 75 3.68 1.24 -11.41
C HIS A 75 2.94 0.32 -10.42
N ILE A 76 2.32 0.91 -9.39
CA ILE A 76 1.62 0.08 -8.40
C ILE A 76 0.35 -0.54 -8.98
N GLN A 77 -0.31 0.12 -9.92
CA GLN A 77 -1.47 -0.47 -10.59
C GLN A 77 -1.06 -1.66 -11.45
N ASP A 78 0.10 -1.60 -12.08
CA ASP A 78 0.65 -2.73 -12.81
C ASP A 78 0.92 -3.91 -11.88
N ILE A 79 1.46 -3.64 -10.70
CA ILE A 79 1.68 -4.69 -9.69
C ILE A 79 0.36 -5.31 -9.26
N GLU A 80 -0.65 -4.49 -9.01
CA GLU A 80 -1.97 -5.00 -8.64
C GLU A 80 -2.55 -5.91 -9.72
N ARG A 81 -2.41 -5.53 -10.98
CA ARG A 81 -2.88 -6.36 -12.10
C ARG A 81 -2.12 -7.66 -12.21
N MET A 82 -0.81 -7.61 -12.04
CA MET A 82 0.01 -8.82 -12.06
C MET A 82 -0.39 -9.82 -10.98
N LEU A 83 -0.84 -9.32 -9.84
CA LEU A 83 -1.25 -10.17 -8.72
C LEU A 83 -2.72 -10.54 -8.75
N GLY A 84 -3.39 -10.28 -9.86
CA GLY A 84 -4.73 -10.77 -10.11
C GLY A 84 -5.87 -9.82 -9.73
N ARG A 85 -5.56 -8.58 -9.34
CA ARG A 85 -6.62 -7.61 -9.09
C ARG A 85 -7.29 -7.21 -10.40
N LYS A 86 -8.58 -7.47 -10.49
CA LYS A 86 -9.37 -7.05 -11.63
C LYS A 86 -10.01 -5.71 -11.33
N LYS A 87 -10.19 -4.90 -12.37
CA LYS A 87 -10.94 -3.68 -12.27
C LYS A 87 -12.37 -4.05 -11.90
N SER A 88 -12.75 -3.76 -10.67
CA SER A 88 -14.08 -4.12 -10.19
C SER A 88 -15.03 -2.96 -10.41
N ILE A 89 -16.24 -3.26 -10.89
CA ILE A 89 -17.33 -2.30 -11.00
C ILE A 89 -17.91 -2.04 -9.61
N GLU A 90 -17.89 -3.04 -8.74
CA GLU A 90 -18.41 -2.94 -7.40
C GLU A 90 -17.30 -2.58 -6.43
N LYS A 91 -17.59 -1.60 -5.58
CA LYS A 91 -16.67 -1.20 -4.52
C LYS A 91 -16.77 -2.18 -3.35
N ASN A 92 -15.72 -2.22 -2.53
CA ASN A 92 -15.70 -2.97 -1.27
C ASN A 92 -15.78 -4.49 -1.43
N MET A 93 -15.39 -4.98 -2.59
CA MET A 93 -15.29 -6.43 -2.81
C MET A 93 -13.92 -6.95 -2.34
N PRO A 94 -13.81 -8.26 -2.05
CA PRO A 94 -12.53 -8.85 -1.69
C PRO A 94 -11.48 -8.58 -2.76
N ARG A 95 -10.25 -8.31 -2.32
CA ARG A 95 -9.14 -7.99 -3.21
C ARG A 95 -7.92 -8.78 -2.86
N THR A 96 -7.30 -9.39 -3.89
CA THR A 96 -6.05 -10.09 -3.73
C THR A 96 -4.98 -9.16 -3.19
N ILE A 97 -4.94 -7.94 -3.70
CA ILE A 97 -3.99 -6.93 -3.28
C ILE A 97 -4.58 -5.54 -3.47
N ASP A 98 -4.27 -4.66 -2.54
CA ASP A 98 -4.70 -3.26 -2.57
C ASP A 98 -3.52 -2.41 -2.12
N ILE A 99 -3.06 -1.54 -2.99
CA ILE A 99 -1.90 -0.69 -2.71
C ILE A 99 -2.33 0.77 -2.81
N ASP A 100 -2.17 1.48 -1.69
CA ASP A 100 -2.49 2.91 -1.62
C ASP A 100 -1.22 3.73 -1.40
N ILE A 101 -1.05 4.80 -2.17
CA ILE A 101 0.01 5.77 -1.93
C ILE A 101 -0.44 6.69 -0.81
N LEU A 102 0.29 6.70 0.29
CA LEU A 102 -0.02 7.55 1.43
C LEU A 102 0.59 8.94 1.25
N VAL A 103 1.86 8.98 0.93
CA VAL A 103 2.59 10.20 0.62
C VAL A 103 3.63 9.91 -0.45
N HIS A 104 3.98 10.93 -1.21
CA HIS A 104 5.04 10.87 -2.21
C HIS A 104 5.91 12.12 -2.05
N GLY A 105 6.98 11.99 -1.26
CA GLY A 105 7.81 13.13 -0.90
C GLY A 105 6.97 14.23 -0.26
N SER A 106 7.13 15.44 -0.72
CA SER A 106 6.35 16.58 -0.27
C SER A 106 5.22 16.95 -1.24
N ALA A 107 4.93 16.10 -2.21
CA ALA A 107 3.93 16.40 -3.23
C ALA A 107 2.53 16.49 -2.60
N ILE A 108 1.77 17.47 -3.07
CA ILE A 108 0.35 17.63 -2.71
C ILE A 108 -0.42 17.60 -4.01
N MET A 109 -1.34 16.64 -4.12
CA MET A 109 -2.14 16.47 -5.33
C MET A 109 -3.58 16.15 -4.97
N GLU A 110 -4.50 16.77 -5.70
CA GLU A 110 -5.93 16.54 -5.53
C GLU A 110 -6.54 16.34 -6.90
N THR A 111 -6.28 15.18 -7.48
CA THR A 111 -6.83 14.84 -8.80
C THR A 111 -7.82 13.71 -8.66
N LYS A 112 -8.57 13.46 -9.73
CA LYS A 112 -9.55 12.39 -9.75
C LYS A 112 -8.89 11.02 -9.51
N GLU A 113 -7.69 10.83 -10.03
CA GLU A 113 -6.99 9.55 -9.99
C GLU A 113 -6.10 9.40 -8.76
N LEU A 114 -5.66 10.52 -8.18
CA LEU A 114 -4.64 10.47 -7.12
C LEU A 114 -4.80 11.65 -6.18
N ILE A 115 -4.99 11.33 -4.91
CA ILE A 115 -5.03 12.32 -3.84
C ILE A 115 -3.90 11.99 -2.86
N ILE A 116 -2.95 12.87 -2.72
CA ILE A 116 -1.84 12.72 -1.78
C ILE A 116 -1.60 14.06 -1.05
N PRO A 117 -1.38 14.04 0.26
CA PRO A 117 -1.42 12.85 1.13
C PRO A 117 -2.77 12.16 1.11
N HIS A 118 -2.77 10.84 1.34
CA HIS A 118 -3.99 10.03 1.29
C HIS A 118 -5.04 10.55 2.26
N PRO A 119 -6.32 10.69 1.84
CA PRO A 119 -7.34 11.26 2.72
C PRO A 119 -7.65 10.41 3.95
N GLY A 120 -7.36 9.12 3.90
CA GLY A 120 -7.54 8.23 5.05
C GLY A 120 -6.41 8.26 6.07
N LEU A 121 -5.34 9.00 5.79
CA LEU A 121 -4.14 9.00 6.62
C LEU A 121 -4.42 9.41 8.07
N ILE A 122 -5.25 10.42 8.26
CA ILE A 122 -5.58 10.94 9.58
C ILE A 122 -6.52 9.99 10.33
N ASN A 123 -7.42 9.33 9.61
CA ASN A 123 -8.47 8.51 10.19
C ASN A 123 -8.06 7.06 10.43
N ARG A 124 -6.90 6.66 9.96
CA ARG A 124 -6.41 5.28 10.08
C ARG A 124 -5.20 5.26 10.98
N LYS A 125 -5.42 5.10 12.27
CA LYS A 125 -4.34 5.10 13.27
C LYS A 125 -3.23 4.11 12.94
N PHE A 126 -3.58 2.95 12.40
CA PHE A 126 -2.59 1.95 12.05
C PHE A 126 -1.62 2.44 10.98
N VAL A 127 -2.07 3.34 10.11
CA VAL A 127 -1.23 3.95 9.09
C VAL A 127 -0.33 5.02 9.70
N LEU A 128 -0.78 5.65 10.80
CA LEU A 128 -0.01 6.64 11.51
C LEU A 128 1.02 6.03 12.45
N ILE A 129 1.02 4.72 12.61
CA ILE A 129 2.07 4.00 13.32
C ILE A 129 3.08 3.55 12.27
N PRO A 130 3.90 4.46 11.79
CA PRO A 130 4.59 4.19 10.55
C PRO A 130 5.83 3.37 10.78
N VAL A 131 6.53 3.32 9.74
CA VAL A 131 7.79 2.67 9.55
C VAL A 131 8.78 2.90 10.70
N SER A 132 8.66 3.99 11.45
CA SER A 132 9.46 4.20 12.65
C SER A 132 9.35 3.04 13.65
N TYR A 133 8.33 2.22 13.52
CA TYR A 133 8.11 1.05 14.36
C TYR A 133 8.51 -0.26 13.68
N THR A 134 9.16 -0.21 12.54
CA THR A 134 9.53 -1.42 11.81
C THR A 134 10.41 -2.37 12.60
N HIS A 135 11.18 -1.84 13.52
CA HIS A 135 12.04 -2.64 14.40
C HIS A 135 11.34 -3.09 15.68
N LEU A 136 10.08 -2.73 15.85
CA LEU A 136 9.29 -3.08 17.01
C LEU A 136 8.14 -3.97 16.58
N THR A 137 7.74 -4.88 17.47
CA THR A 137 6.54 -5.67 17.26
C THR A 137 5.33 -4.75 17.42
N LEU A 138 4.47 -4.71 16.40
CA LEU A 138 3.26 -3.93 16.49
C LEU A 138 2.28 -4.59 17.46
N PRO A 139 1.71 -3.82 18.38
CA PRO A 139 0.86 -4.41 19.43
C PRO A 139 -0.47 -4.94 18.92
N THR A 140 -0.84 -4.63 17.71
CA THR A 140 -2.12 -5.03 17.14
C THR A 140 -2.11 -6.39 16.51
N ASN A 141 -1.01 -7.01 16.48
CA ASN A 141 -0.91 -8.32 15.83
C ASN A 141 -1.62 -9.41 16.62
#